data_0bf7b0a7aa6a38894f18ee363eb782fa
#
_entry.id   0bf7b0a7aa6a38894f18ee363eb782fa
#
_cell.length_a   1.000
_cell.length_b   1.000
_cell.length_c   1.000
_cell.angle_alpha   90.00
_cell.angle_beta   90.00
_cell.angle_gamma   90.00
#
_symmetry.space_group_name_H-M   'P 1'
#
loop_
_entity.id
_entity.type
_entity.pdbx_description
1 polymer ?
#
loop_
_entity_poly.entity_id
_entity_poly.type
_entity_poly.pdbx_seq_one_letter_code
_entity_poly.pdbx_strand_id
1 'polypeptide(L)'
;SWVLHLQLGHSRGETLVKLFEVATSALAKAADPVAAKIFENKTALSAYMAEKIPNIQTDSLGNYDYAIFQEIIRTTTATNFNEQKAKIDALASATVHTLINGAETLTGSAGVDIYSAVDSSFADRNTLSVEDKIDGGAGNDMLNVKIDDSFTGFTTGYVKNVEALNLAN
;
A
#
# COMPACT_ATOMS: atom_id res chain seq x y z
N SER A 1 -21.45 -18.86 18.24
CA SER A 1 -21.16 -17.73 17.33
C SER A 1 -20.14 -16.80 17.99
N TRP A 2 -19.37 -16.06 17.19
CA TRP A 2 -18.38 -15.10 17.68
C TRP A 2 -19.01 -13.94 18.47
N VAL A 3 -20.24 -13.57 18.10
CA VAL A 3 -21.05 -12.60 18.84
C VAL A 3 -21.33 -13.11 20.26
N LEU A 4 -21.68 -14.38 20.41
CA LEU A 4 -21.91 -14.98 21.71
C LEU A 4 -20.63 -15.00 22.58
N HIS A 5 -19.45 -15.22 21.96
CA HIS A 5 -18.18 -15.20 22.67
C HIS A 5 -17.90 -13.81 23.29
N LEU A 6 -18.15 -12.74 22.52
CA LEU A 6 -18.07 -11.37 23.03
C LEU A 6 -19.13 -11.08 24.11
N GLN A 7 -20.36 -11.58 23.94
CA GLN A 7 -21.45 -11.41 24.91
C GLN A 7 -21.18 -12.12 26.24
N LEU A 8 -20.36 -13.20 26.23
CA LEU A 8 -19.90 -13.90 27.43
C LEU A 8 -18.77 -13.17 28.17
N GLY A 9 -18.40 -11.97 27.73
CA GLY A 9 -17.43 -11.11 28.40
C GLY A 9 -15.98 -11.28 27.95
N HIS A 10 -15.71 -12.08 26.91
CA HIS A 10 -14.36 -12.16 26.34
C HIS A 10 -13.98 -10.89 25.62
N SER A 11 -12.74 -10.48 25.73
CA SER A 11 -12.20 -9.32 25.03
C SER A 11 -12.16 -9.54 23.50
N ARG A 12 -12.10 -8.44 22.73
CA ARG A 12 -11.90 -8.53 21.28
C ARG A 12 -10.60 -9.26 20.92
N GLY A 13 -9.53 -9.04 21.70
CA GLY A 13 -8.25 -9.73 21.51
C GLY A 13 -8.36 -11.23 21.69
N GLU A 14 -8.96 -11.70 22.77
CA GLU A 14 -9.21 -13.13 23.02
C GLU A 14 -10.09 -13.75 21.93
N THR A 15 -11.11 -13.02 21.48
CA THR A 15 -11.98 -13.46 20.39
C THR A 15 -11.20 -13.62 19.08
N LEU A 16 -10.30 -12.68 18.76
CA LEU A 16 -9.43 -12.76 17.58
C LEU A 16 -8.47 -13.97 17.69
N VAL A 17 -7.79 -14.15 18.82
CA VAL A 17 -6.90 -15.30 19.02
C VAL A 17 -7.68 -16.61 18.79
N LYS A 18 -8.87 -16.73 19.37
CA LYS A 18 -9.71 -17.93 19.20
C LYS A 18 -10.16 -18.12 17.75
N LEU A 19 -10.47 -17.05 17.04
CA LEU A 19 -10.79 -17.10 15.61
C LEU A 19 -9.61 -17.65 14.80
N PHE A 20 -8.40 -17.18 15.08
CA PHE A 20 -7.17 -17.67 14.44
C PHE A 20 -6.92 -19.16 14.73
N GLU A 21 -7.04 -19.58 15.98
CA GLU A 21 -6.90 -20.99 16.38
C GLU A 21 -7.87 -21.90 15.60
N VAL A 22 -9.13 -21.50 15.52
CA VAL A 22 -10.15 -22.27 14.78
C VAL A 22 -9.85 -22.27 13.28
N ALA A 23 -9.53 -21.13 12.69
CA ALA A 23 -9.24 -21.02 11.25
C ALA A 23 -7.99 -21.81 10.83
N THR A 24 -7.02 -21.98 11.72
CA THR A 24 -5.78 -22.74 11.47
C THR A 24 -5.87 -24.20 11.92
N SER A 25 -6.98 -24.61 12.50
CA SER A 25 -7.18 -26.00 12.98
C SER A 25 -7.15 -27.01 11.83
N ALA A 26 -6.76 -28.24 12.15
CA ALA A 26 -6.79 -29.34 11.18
C ALA A 26 -8.20 -29.60 10.62
N LEU A 27 -9.23 -29.40 11.46
CA LEU A 27 -10.63 -29.57 11.05
C LEU A 27 -11.05 -28.49 10.02
N ALA A 28 -10.69 -27.23 10.24
CA ALA A 28 -10.98 -26.15 9.29
C ALA A 28 -10.23 -26.35 7.96
N LYS A 29 -8.97 -26.75 8.02
CA LYS A 29 -8.17 -27.09 6.83
C LYS A 29 -8.74 -28.25 6.04
N ALA A 30 -9.28 -29.25 6.71
CA ALA A 30 -9.93 -30.39 6.06
C ALA A 30 -11.29 -30.00 5.45
N ALA A 31 -12.03 -29.09 6.09
CA ALA A 31 -13.35 -28.66 5.63
C ALA A 31 -13.26 -27.76 4.38
N ASP A 32 -12.31 -26.83 4.35
CA ASP A 32 -12.05 -25.95 3.20
C ASP A 32 -10.53 -25.71 3.05
N PRO A 33 -9.83 -26.58 2.34
CA PRO A 33 -8.38 -26.45 2.16
C PRO A 33 -7.99 -25.21 1.34
N VAL A 34 -8.86 -24.71 0.47
CA VAL A 34 -8.58 -23.49 -0.33
C VAL A 34 -8.64 -22.27 0.56
N ALA A 35 -9.72 -22.11 1.33
CA ALA A 35 -9.83 -20.99 2.28
C ALA A 35 -8.72 -21.03 3.34
N ALA A 36 -8.38 -22.20 3.86
CA ALA A 36 -7.26 -22.37 4.78
C ALA A 36 -5.94 -21.92 4.17
N LYS A 37 -5.69 -22.29 2.90
CA LYS A 37 -4.46 -21.87 2.19
C LYS A 37 -4.41 -20.38 1.93
N ILE A 38 -5.52 -19.76 1.56
CA ILE A 38 -5.63 -18.29 1.42
C ILE A 38 -5.29 -17.61 2.76
N PHE A 39 -5.85 -18.12 3.86
CA PHE A 39 -5.59 -17.57 5.19
C PHE A 39 -4.10 -17.68 5.58
N GLU A 40 -3.49 -18.86 5.36
CA GLU A 40 -2.06 -19.09 5.60
C GLU A 40 -1.20 -18.12 4.76
N ASN A 41 -1.50 -17.98 3.47
CA ASN A 41 -0.77 -17.09 2.57
C ASN A 41 -0.87 -15.62 3.02
N LYS A 42 -2.08 -15.15 3.36
CA LYS A 42 -2.29 -13.78 3.85
C LYS A 42 -1.54 -13.51 5.14
N THR A 43 -1.56 -14.45 6.08
CA THR A 43 -0.85 -14.33 7.36
C THR A 43 0.67 -14.30 7.13
N ALA A 44 1.19 -15.20 6.30
CA ALA A 44 2.62 -15.24 5.97
C ALA A 44 3.09 -13.98 5.24
N LEU A 45 2.31 -13.46 4.28
CA LEU A 45 2.63 -12.22 3.58
C LEU A 45 2.57 -11.00 4.50
N SER A 46 1.61 -10.94 5.43
CA SER A 46 1.54 -9.85 6.41
C SER A 46 2.78 -9.83 7.32
N ALA A 47 3.23 -11.00 7.79
CA ALA A 47 4.45 -11.11 8.58
C ALA A 47 5.70 -10.75 7.76
N TYR A 48 5.77 -11.23 6.52
CA TYR A 48 6.87 -10.92 5.59
C TYR A 48 6.94 -9.42 5.27
N MET A 49 5.80 -8.79 5.04
CA MET A 49 5.70 -7.35 4.81
C MET A 49 6.22 -6.54 6.01
N ALA A 50 5.81 -6.91 7.23
CA ALA A 50 6.27 -6.25 8.46
C ALA A 50 7.79 -6.39 8.67
N GLU A 51 8.38 -7.50 8.23
CA GLU A 51 9.84 -7.71 8.27
C GLU A 51 10.57 -6.86 7.22
N LYS A 52 10.07 -6.84 5.97
CA LYS A 52 10.75 -6.20 4.84
C LYS A 52 10.55 -4.68 4.79
N ILE A 53 9.42 -4.21 5.27
CA ILE A 53 9.05 -2.79 5.26
C ILE A 53 8.71 -2.37 6.69
N PRO A 54 9.69 -2.33 7.61
CA PRO A 54 9.43 -2.04 9.03
C PRO A 54 8.96 -0.60 9.26
N ASN A 55 9.34 0.30 8.35
CA ASN A 55 8.93 1.70 8.38
C ASN A 55 8.16 1.98 7.09
N ILE A 56 6.84 1.86 7.14
CA ILE A 56 5.98 2.31 6.06
C ILE A 56 6.20 3.80 5.90
N GLN A 57 6.56 4.23 4.69
CA GLN A 57 6.83 5.63 4.42
C GLN A 57 5.55 6.44 4.66
N THR A 58 5.70 7.51 5.39
CA THR A 58 4.65 8.52 5.52
C THR A 58 4.72 9.45 4.31
N ASP A 59 3.57 9.96 3.89
CA ASP A 59 3.53 11.11 3.00
C ASP A 59 4.18 12.34 3.69
N SER A 60 4.31 13.46 2.96
CA SER A 60 4.89 14.71 3.48
C SER A 60 4.16 15.29 4.71
N LEU A 61 2.98 14.75 5.06
CA LEU A 61 2.17 15.13 6.22
C LEU A 61 2.22 14.10 7.35
N GLY A 62 3.02 13.04 7.21
CA GLY A 62 3.15 11.99 8.21
C GLY A 62 2.03 10.94 8.19
N ASN A 63 1.18 10.91 7.15
CA ASN A 63 0.16 9.88 7.02
C ASN A 63 0.74 8.62 6.35
N TYR A 64 0.29 7.46 6.81
CA TYR A 64 0.69 6.19 6.21
C TYR A 64 -0.24 5.83 5.06
N ASP A 65 0.31 5.59 3.88
CA ASP A 65 -0.46 4.97 2.80
C ASP A 65 -0.43 3.46 2.92
N TYR A 66 -1.51 2.91 3.42
CA TYR A 66 -1.70 1.46 3.54
C TYR A 66 -2.40 0.83 2.33
N ALA A 67 -2.86 1.62 1.37
CA ALA A 67 -3.74 1.13 0.30
C ALA A 67 -3.08 0.01 -0.51
N ILE A 68 -1.82 0.18 -0.90
CA ILE A 68 -1.09 -0.83 -1.66
C ILE A 68 -0.87 -2.13 -0.85
N PHE A 69 -0.59 -2.00 0.45
CA PHE A 69 -0.39 -3.16 1.33
C PHE A 69 -1.71 -3.91 1.54
N GLN A 70 -2.80 -3.17 1.73
CA GLN A 70 -4.14 -3.76 1.82
C GLN A 70 -4.51 -4.48 0.53
N GLU A 71 -4.18 -3.91 -0.63
CA GLU A 71 -4.45 -4.51 -1.93
C GLU A 71 -3.69 -5.83 -2.12
N ILE A 72 -2.41 -5.88 -1.77
CA ILE A 72 -1.62 -7.11 -1.81
C ILE A 72 -2.29 -8.21 -0.98
N ILE A 73 -2.68 -7.90 0.26
CA ILE A 73 -3.34 -8.87 1.15
C ILE A 73 -4.74 -9.23 0.63
N ARG A 74 -5.51 -8.24 0.14
CA ARG A 74 -6.87 -8.45 -0.37
C ARG A 74 -6.87 -9.40 -1.57
N THR A 75 -5.95 -9.22 -2.50
CA THR A 75 -5.86 -9.99 -3.76
C THR A 75 -5.10 -11.32 -3.61
N THR A 76 -4.61 -11.63 -2.41
CA THR A 76 -3.94 -12.91 -2.14
C THR A 76 -4.90 -14.08 -2.25
N THR A 77 -4.50 -15.09 -3.02
CA THR A 77 -5.22 -16.35 -3.26
C THR A 77 -4.44 -17.55 -2.73
N ALA A 78 -4.96 -18.75 -2.92
CA ALA A 78 -4.27 -19.98 -2.56
C ALA A 78 -3.00 -20.23 -3.41
N THR A 79 -2.91 -19.64 -4.60
CA THR A 79 -1.89 -19.98 -5.61
C THR A 79 -0.92 -18.87 -5.95
N ASN A 80 -1.22 -17.59 -5.62
CA ASN A 80 -0.40 -16.46 -6.04
C ASN A 80 0.57 -15.93 -4.95
N PHE A 81 0.90 -16.74 -3.95
CA PHE A 81 1.77 -16.34 -2.83
C PHE A 81 3.10 -15.72 -3.31
N ASN A 82 3.79 -16.39 -4.23
CA ASN A 82 5.10 -15.93 -4.73
C ASN A 82 4.98 -14.64 -5.54
N GLU A 83 3.89 -14.44 -6.28
CA GLU A 83 3.61 -13.19 -6.98
C GLU A 83 3.44 -12.03 -6.00
N GLN A 84 2.62 -12.23 -4.96
CA GLN A 84 2.41 -11.20 -3.95
C GLN A 84 3.68 -10.92 -3.14
N LYS A 85 4.48 -11.96 -2.85
CA LYS A 85 5.78 -11.80 -2.21
C LYS A 85 6.74 -10.96 -3.05
N ALA A 86 6.78 -11.19 -4.37
CA ALA A 86 7.61 -10.39 -5.28
C ALA A 86 7.19 -8.91 -5.32
N LYS A 87 5.89 -8.61 -5.20
CA LYS A 87 5.40 -7.23 -5.06
C LYS A 87 5.91 -6.57 -3.77
N ILE A 88 5.93 -7.31 -2.65
CA ILE A 88 6.50 -6.80 -1.39
C ILE A 88 8.00 -6.55 -1.54
N ASP A 89 8.74 -7.46 -2.16
CA ASP A 89 10.18 -7.29 -2.40
C ASP A 89 10.47 -6.07 -3.29
N ALA A 90 9.66 -5.84 -4.32
CA ALA A 90 9.75 -4.67 -5.18
C ALA A 90 9.49 -3.37 -4.41
N LEU A 91 8.44 -3.32 -3.57
CA LEU A 91 8.16 -2.17 -2.71
C LEU A 91 9.25 -1.92 -1.67
N ALA A 92 9.83 -2.98 -1.10
CA ALA A 92 10.91 -2.87 -0.12
C ALA A 92 12.21 -2.29 -0.74
N SER A 93 12.37 -2.44 -2.05
CA SER A 93 13.50 -1.89 -2.83
C SER A 93 13.15 -0.63 -3.62
N ALA A 94 11.94 -0.10 -3.45
CA ALA A 94 11.49 1.08 -4.19
C ALA A 94 12.34 2.32 -3.88
N THR A 95 12.60 3.11 -4.91
CA THR A 95 13.15 4.45 -4.73
C THR A 95 12.02 5.42 -4.44
N VAL A 96 12.17 6.24 -3.40
CA VAL A 96 11.15 7.22 -3.03
C VAL A 96 11.61 8.62 -3.40
N HIS A 97 10.75 9.32 -4.13
CA HIS A 97 10.91 10.71 -4.54
C HIS A 97 9.83 11.54 -3.83
N THR A 98 10.24 12.45 -2.97
CA THR A 98 9.32 13.42 -2.37
C THR A 98 9.42 14.72 -3.16
N LEU A 99 8.31 15.14 -3.74
CA LEU A 99 8.25 16.40 -4.49
C LEU A 99 8.39 17.59 -3.52
N ILE A 100 9.05 18.62 -4.01
CA ILE A 100 9.21 19.88 -3.29
C ILE A 100 8.41 21.00 -3.95
N ASN A 101 8.34 22.14 -3.32
CA ASN A 101 7.67 23.32 -3.90
C ASN A 101 8.40 23.83 -5.16
N GLY A 102 7.64 24.07 -6.22
CA GLY A 102 8.13 24.58 -7.50
C GLY A 102 8.21 23.51 -8.59
N ALA A 103 8.61 23.91 -9.79
CA ALA A 103 8.70 23.01 -10.94
C ALA A 103 9.90 22.08 -10.82
N GLU A 104 9.65 20.79 -10.95
CA GLU A 104 10.66 19.74 -10.90
C GLU A 104 10.71 18.90 -12.18
N THR A 105 11.83 18.24 -12.38
CA THR A 105 11.97 17.19 -13.39
C THR A 105 12.56 15.97 -12.72
N LEU A 106 11.73 14.95 -12.53
CA LEU A 106 12.05 13.69 -11.86
C LEU A 106 12.03 12.57 -12.88
N THR A 107 13.06 11.74 -12.86
CA THR A 107 13.16 10.53 -13.67
C THR A 107 13.44 9.35 -12.77
N GLY A 108 12.59 8.35 -12.84
CA GLY A 108 12.72 7.11 -12.11
C GLY A 108 13.79 6.18 -12.68
N SER A 109 13.90 5.04 -12.04
CA SER A 109 14.86 3.97 -12.35
C SER A 109 14.26 2.93 -13.30
N ALA A 110 14.83 1.72 -13.30
CA ALA A 110 14.21 0.55 -13.95
C ALA A 110 13.44 -0.34 -12.94
N GLY A 111 13.40 0.05 -11.68
CA GLY A 111 12.66 -0.63 -10.61
C GLY A 111 11.40 0.12 -10.24
N VAL A 112 10.81 -0.20 -9.09
CA VAL A 112 9.66 0.54 -8.56
C VAL A 112 10.11 1.90 -8.02
N ASP A 113 9.49 2.97 -8.50
CA ASP A 113 9.67 4.33 -8.03
C ASP A 113 8.36 4.87 -7.44
N ILE A 114 8.44 5.48 -6.27
CA ILE A 114 7.28 6.03 -5.56
C ILE A 114 7.46 7.55 -5.46
N TYR A 115 6.57 8.30 -6.07
CA TYR A 115 6.52 9.74 -6.03
C TYR A 115 5.45 10.18 -5.02
N SER A 116 5.79 11.12 -4.13
CA SER A 116 4.88 11.66 -3.14
C SER A 116 4.76 13.16 -3.29
N ALA A 117 3.52 13.64 -3.46
CA ALA A 117 3.21 15.05 -3.67
C ALA A 117 2.01 15.49 -2.83
N VAL A 118 1.90 16.79 -2.61
CA VAL A 118 0.76 17.45 -1.99
C VAL A 118 0.26 18.54 -2.93
N ASP A 119 -1.04 18.52 -3.24
CA ASP A 119 -1.75 19.63 -3.83
C ASP A 119 -2.43 20.44 -2.71
N SER A 120 -2.05 21.69 -2.53
CA SER A 120 -2.54 22.53 -1.43
C SER A 120 -2.73 23.98 -1.87
N SER A 121 -3.78 24.60 -1.35
CA SER A 121 -4.01 26.06 -1.48
C SER A 121 -2.96 26.91 -0.76
N PHE A 122 -2.21 26.32 0.17
CA PHE A 122 -1.11 26.97 0.84
C PHE A 122 0.17 26.78 0.02
N ALA A 123 0.68 27.87 -0.57
CA ALA A 123 1.83 27.84 -1.47
C ALA A 123 3.10 27.21 -0.85
N ASP A 124 3.28 27.33 0.45
CA ASP A 124 4.40 26.73 1.20
C ASP A 124 4.26 25.21 1.42
N ARG A 125 3.08 24.66 1.17
CA ARG A 125 2.77 23.21 1.31
C ARG A 125 2.47 22.53 -0.02
N ASN A 126 2.25 23.31 -1.08
CA ASN A 126 1.97 22.77 -2.41
C ASN A 126 3.26 22.28 -3.04
N THR A 127 3.39 20.95 -3.17
CA THR A 127 4.53 20.32 -3.81
C THR A 127 4.17 19.68 -5.15
N LEU A 128 2.88 19.73 -5.58
CA LEU A 128 2.46 19.32 -6.91
C LEU A 128 2.30 20.56 -7.80
N SER A 129 3.28 20.84 -8.61
CA SER A 129 3.25 21.97 -9.54
C SER A 129 2.64 21.56 -10.88
N VAL A 130 1.93 22.49 -11.53
CA VAL A 130 1.41 22.31 -12.90
C VAL A 130 2.52 22.19 -13.96
N GLU A 131 3.77 22.46 -13.58
CA GLU A 131 4.96 22.39 -14.42
C GLU A 131 5.84 21.18 -14.13
N ASP A 132 5.50 20.35 -13.14
CA ASP A 132 6.28 19.17 -12.80
C ASP A 132 6.31 18.15 -13.92
N LYS A 133 7.48 17.59 -14.15
CA LYS A 133 7.74 16.55 -15.14
C LYS A 133 8.17 15.29 -14.43
N ILE A 134 7.30 14.31 -14.39
CA ILE A 134 7.52 13.04 -13.73
C ILE A 134 7.55 11.93 -14.78
N ASP A 135 8.66 11.22 -14.86
CA ASP A 135 8.84 10.04 -15.70
C ASP A 135 9.21 8.86 -14.82
N GLY A 136 8.29 7.91 -14.64
CA GLY A 136 8.51 6.74 -13.81
C GLY A 136 9.65 5.85 -14.29
N GLY A 137 9.89 5.83 -15.61
CA GLY A 137 10.93 4.99 -16.19
C GLY A 137 10.40 3.63 -16.60
N ALA A 138 11.05 2.57 -16.17
CA ALA A 138 10.57 1.20 -16.32
C ALA A 138 10.29 0.63 -14.94
N GLY A 139 9.22 -0.14 -14.80
CA GLY A 139 8.83 -0.71 -13.51
C GLY A 139 7.33 -0.71 -13.33
N ASN A 140 6.89 -0.76 -12.08
CA ASN A 140 5.51 -0.47 -11.69
C ASN A 140 5.56 0.73 -10.73
N ASP A 141 5.49 1.91 -11.30
CA ASP A 141 5.73 3.15 -10.61
C ASP A 141 4.44 3.75 -10.07
N MET A 142 4.57 4.55 -9.02
CA MET A 142 3.41 5.05 -8.29
C MET A 142 3.56 6.54 -8.00
N LEU A 143 2.48 7.29 -8.23
CA LEU A 143 2.33 8.66 -7.76
C LEU A 143 1.26 8.73 -6.68
N ASN A 144 1.68 9.09 -5.47
CA ASN A 144 0.79 9.35 -4.34
C ASN A 144 0.60 10.86 -4.22
N VAL A 145 -0.64 11.33 -4.31
CA VAL A 145 -0.98 12.74 -4.15
C VAL A 145 -1.98 12.91 -3.04
N LYS A 146 -1.64 13.72 -2.04
CA LYS A 146 -2.63 14.24 -1.12
C LYS A 146 -3.24 15.50 -1.74
N ILE A 147 -4.57 15.50 -1.92
CA ILE A 147 -5.31 16.60 -2.51
C ILE A 147 -6.05 17.35 -1.40
N ASP A 148 -5.55 18.53 -1.04
CA ASP A 148 -6.19 19.47 -0.10
C ASP A 148 -6.81 20.67 -0.83
N ASP A 149 -6.68 20.74 -2.16
CA ASP A 149 -7.26 21.79 -3.02
C ASP A 149 -7.70 21.20 -4.36
N SER A 150 -7.86 22.05 -5.37
CA SER A 150 -8.30 21.68 -6.71
C SER A 150 -7.15 21.70 -7.70
N PHE A 151 -6.52 20.56 -7.95
CA PHE A 151 -5.53 20.44 -9.01
C PHE A 151 -6.20 20.51 -10.38
N THR A 152 -5.82 21.52 -11.17
CA THR A 152 -6.42 21.80 -12.48
C THR A 152 -5.74 21.08 -13.65
N GLY A 153 -4.71 20.28 -13.36
CA GLY A 153 -3.92 19.55 -14.35
C GLY A 153 -2.59 20.22 -14.65
N PHE A 154 -1.77 19.52 -15.42
CA PHE A 154 -0.47 20.03 -15.85
C PHE A 154 -0.62 20.99 -17.01
N THR A 155 0.17 22.09 -17.04
CA THR A 155 0.23 23.06 -18.14
C THR A 155 1.39 22.77 -19.07
N THR A 156 2.61 22.71 -18.53
CA THR A 156 3.83 22.33 -19.24
C THR A 156 4.50 21.10 -18.63
N GLY A 157 3.99 20.67 -17.50
CA GLY A 157 4.36 19.42 -16.83
C GLY A 157 3.68 18.20 -17.45
N TYR A 158 4.07 17.05 -16.95
CA TYR A 158 3.46 15.76 -17.31
C TYR A 158 3.77 14.67 -16.26
N VAL A 159 2.96 13.63 -16.27
CA VAL A 159 3.25 12.34 -15.65
C VAL A 159 3.21 11.29 -16.75
N LYS A 160 4.25 10.49 -16.88
CA LYS A 160 4.33 9.38 -17.82
C LYS A 160 5.04 8.18 -17.20
N ASN A 161 4.79 6.99 -17.73
CA ASN A 161 5.39 5.74 -17.25
C ASN A 161 5.17 5.58 -15.74
N VAL A 162 3.97 5.88 -15.25
CA VAL A 162 3.53 5.70 -13.86
C VAL A 162 2.24 4.91 -13.92
N GLU A 163 2.25 3.68 -13.41
CA GLU A 163 1.15 2.71 -13.58
C GLU A 163 0.07 2.88 -12.51
N ALA A 164 0.41 3.46 -11.36
CA ALA A 164 -0.53 3.67 -10.28
C ALA A 164 -0.58 5.12 -9.84
N LEU A 165 -1.81 5.65 -9.69
CA LEU A 165 -2.08 6.95 -9.10
C LEU A 165 -2.99 6.77 -7.88
N ASN A 166 -2.47 7.14 -6.72
CA ASN A 166 -3.22 7.14 -5.47
C ASN A 166 -3.55 8.58 -5.09
N LEU A 167 -4.84 8.87 -4.95
CA LEU A 167 -5.32 10.17 -4.52
C LEU A 167 -5.90 10.03 -3.11
N ALA A 168 -5.36 10.78 -2.17
CA ALA A 168 -5.86 10.88 -0.81
C ALA A 168 -6.41 12.29 -0.55
N ASN A 169 -7.45 12.38 0.27
CA ASN A 169 -8.07 13.64 0.70
C ASN A 169 -8.09 13.71 2.22
#